data_31e44eb8d5d3bb6977a45361532c54db
#
_entry.id   31e44eb8d5d3bb6977a45361532c54db
#
_cell.length_a   1.000
_cell.length_b   1.000
_cell.length_c   1.000
_cell.angle_alpha   90.00
_cell.angle_beta   90.00
_cell.angle_gamma   90.00
#
_symmetry.space_group_name_H-M   'P 1'
#
loop_
_entity.id
_entity.type
_entity.pdbx_description
1 polymer ?
#
loop_
_entity_poly.entity_id
_entity_poly.type
_entity_poly.pdbx_seq_one_letter_code
_entity_poly.pdbx_strand_id
1 'polypeptide(L)'
;GVAGLQAIATAKRMGAIVFATDVRAASKEQVESLGGKFLMVEGSENLETKGGYAKETSDEFKKKQETLLGETLKKIDIVICTALIPGKKAPLIIKENMIKNMKVGSLIYDLAAAQGGNAAFTEIDKIIEKNGIKIIGERNILNKLPVSASNLYAKNLYNFVLNLYEKEDKKININLDDEIIKKTLIK
;
A
#
# COMPACT_ATOMS: atom_id res chain seq x y z
N GLY A 1 -1.90 4.18 0.66
CA GLY A 1 -0.79 4.90 0.00
C GLY A 1 -0.98 4.96 -1.51
N VAL A 2 0.02 5.50 -2.24
CA VAL A 2 -0.06 5.78 -3.69
C VAL A 2 -0.44 4.56 -4.52
N ALA A 3 0.18 3.41 -4.26
CA ALA A 3 -0.12 2.17 -4.99
C ALA A 3 -1.58 1.71 -4.78
N GLY A 4 -2.07 1.77 -3.54
CA GLY A 4 -3.47 1.44 -3.22
C GLY A 4 -4.46 2.39 -3.88
N LEU A 5 -4.22 3.70 -3.86
CA LEU A 5 -5.08 4.69 -4.52
C LEU A 5 -5.13 4.47 -6.03
N GLN A 6 -3.99 4.15 -6.66
CA GLN A 6 -3.94 3.82 -8.08
C GLN A 6 -4.74 2.54 -8.40
N ALA A 7 -4.62 1.51 -7.55
CA ALA A 7 -5.39 0.28 -7.70
C ALA A 7 -6.90 0.55 -7.61
N ILE A 8 -7.34 1.37 -6.64
CA ILE A 8 -8.73 1.79 -6.48
C ILE A 8 -9.23 2.49 -7.75
N ALA A 9 -8.52 3.52 -8.21
CA ALA A 9 -8.90 4.28 -9.39
C ALA A 9 -9.02 3.39 -10.65
N THR A 10 -8.10 2.46 -10.83
CA THR A 10 -8.11 1.53 -11.96
C THR A 10 -9.27 0.55 -11.87
N ALA A 11 -9.46 -0.11 -10.72
CA ALA A 11 -10.54 -1.07 -10.50
C ALA A 11 -11.92 -0.40 -10.65
N LYS A 12 -12.09 0.82 -10.14
CA LYS A 12 -13.34 1.59 -10.34
C LYS A 12 -13.64 1.87 -11.81
N ARG A 13 -12.64 2.25 -12.60
CA ARG A 13 -12.79 2.43 -14.05
C ARG A 13 -13.21 1.15 -14.77
N MET A 14 -12.77 -0.01 -14.26
CA MET A 14 -13.15 -1.33 -14.79
C MET A 14 -14.54 -1.79 -14.31
N GLY A 15 -15.27 -0.97 -13.55
CA GLY A 15 -16.60 -1.29 -13.06
C GLY A 15 -16.66 -2.08 -11.75
N ALA A 16 -15.53 -2.27 -11.06
CA ALA A 16 -15.49 -3.00 -9.79
C ALA A 16 -16.17 -2.24 -8.64
N ILE A 17 -16.75 -2.99 -7.70
CA ILE A 17 -17.14 -2.48 -6.39
C ILE A 17 -15.91 -2.58 -5.49
N VAL A 18 -15.32 -1.42 -5.14
CA VAL A 18 -14.05 -1.36 -4.43
C VAL A 18 -14.25 -1.02 -2.96
N PHE A 19 -13.69 -1.83 -2.10
CA PHE A 19 -13.51 -1.56 -0.68
C PHE A 19 -12.03 -1.31 -0.40
N ALA A 20 -11.72 -0.42 0.51
CA ALA A 20 -10.35 -0.15 0.90
C ALA A 20 -10.25 0.09 2.41
N THR A 21 -9.10 -0.22 2.98
CA THR A 21 -8.77 0.09 4.38
C THR A 21 -7.35 0.63 4.47
N ASP A 22 -7.16 1.56 5.39
CA ASP A 22 -5.86 2.11 5.78
C ASP A 22 -5.95 2.44 7.27
N VAL A 23 -4.85 2.41 7.99
CA VAL A 23 -4.81 2.80 9.40
C VAL A 23 -4.82 4.33 9.58
N ARG A 24 -4.58 5.09 8.52
CA ARG A 24 -4.56 6.55 8.52
C ARG A 24 -5.94 7.11 8.17
N ALA A 25 -6.50 7.90 9.06
CA ALA A 25 -7.80 8.54 8.85
C ALA A 25 -7.83 9.45 7.60
N ALA A 26 -6.73 10.13 7.30
CA ALA A 26 -6.58 10.96 6.10
C ALA A 26 -6.77 10.19 4.79
N SER A 27 -6.55 8.88 4.77
CA SER A 27 -6.78 8.05 3.60
C SER A 27 -8.25 7.86 3.24
N LYS A 28 -9.19 8.10 4.19
CA LYS A 28 -10.62 7.93 3.96
C LYS A 28 -11.13 8.83 2.84
N GLU A 29 -10.88 10.14 2.96
CA GLU A 29 -11.31 11.11 1.94
C GLU A 29 -10.72 10.79 0.56
N GLN A 30 -9.45 10.39 0.51
CA GLN A 30 -8.79 10.01 -0.74
C GLN A 30 -9.43 8.79 -1.39
N VAL A 31 -9.78 7.76 -0.62
CA VAL A 31 -10.46 6.55 -1.12
C VAL A 31 -11.87 6.88 -1.61
N GLU A 32 -12.64 7.64 -0.84
CA GLU A 32 -14.02 8.00 -1.16
C GLU A 32 -14.09 8.92 -2.39
N SER A 33 -13.13 9.84 -2.56
CA SER A 33 -13.04 10.69 -3.76
C SER A 33 -12.79 9.90 -5.04
N LEU A 34 -12.17 8.72 -4.95
CA LEU A 34 -11.99 7.79 -6.06
C LEU A 34 -13.18 6.83 -6.25
N GLY A 35 -14.25 6.98 -5.46
CA GLY A 35 -15.45 6.15 -5.51
C GLY A 35 -15.30 4.80 -4.82
N GLY A 36 -14.28 4.59 -4.03
CA GLY A 36 -14.11 3.42 -3.16
C GLY A 36 -14.92 3.55 -1.87
N LYS A 37 -15.26 2.43 -1.25
CA LYS A 37 -15.87 2.37 0.09
C LYS A 37 -14.77 2.16 1.12
N PHE A 38 -14.61 3.11 2.05
CA PHE A 38 -13.61 3.00 3.10
C PHE A 38 -14.13 2.12 4.25
N LEU A 39 -13.35 1.10 4.61
CA LEU A 39 -13.61 0.24 5.75
C LEU A 39 -12.89 0.80 6.97
N MET A 40 -13.65 1.30 7.92
CA MET A 40 -13.12 1.91 9.13
C MET A 40 -13.83 1.33 10.34
N VAL A 41 -13.08 1.05 11.38
CA VAL A 41 -13.62 0.69 12.69
C VAL A 41 -14.13 1.96 13.36
N GLU A 42 -15.36 1.96 13.84
CA GLU A 42 -15.93 3.09 14.59
C GLU A 42 -15.08 3.40 15.82
N GLY A 43 -14.86 4.69 16.08
CA GLY A 43 -14.03 5.17 17.18
C GLY A 43 -12.51 5.06 16.95
N SER A 44 -12.08 4.83 15.70
CA SER A 44 -10.66 4.84 15.37
C SER A 44 -10.08 6.26 15.46
N GLU A 45 -9.11 6.45 16.36
CA GLU A 45 -8.30 7.67 16.39
C GLU A 45 -7.37 7.71 15.17
N ASN A 46 -6.91 8.91 14.83
CA ASN A 46 -5.93 9.08 13.76
C ASN A 46 -4.58 8.46 14.17
N LEU A 47 -4.25 7.33 13.55
CA LEU A 47 -3.07 6.53 13.83
C LEU A 47 -1.92 6.89 12.90
N GLU A 48 -1.75 8.17 12.63
CA GLU A 48 -0.68 8.70 11.78
C GLU A 48 0.45 9.31 12.62
N THR A 49 1.70 9.06 12.21
CA THR A 49 2.86 9.75 12.74
C THR A 49 3.03 11.09 12.01
N LYS A 50 3.82 12.04 12.56
CA LYS A 50 4.18 13.29 11.89
C LYS A 50 4.81 13.10 10.51
N GLY A 51 5.37 11.92 10.22
CA GLY A 51 5.93 11.55 8.92
C GLY A 51 4.98 10.83 7.97
N GLY A 52 3.67 10.76 8.27
CA GLY A 52 2.68 10.12 7.40
C GLY A 52 2.65 8.59 7.48
N TYR A 53 3.31 7.97 8.45
CA TYR A 53 3.32 6.52 8.66
C TYR A 53 2.36 6.11 9.79
N ALA A 54 1.88 4.88 9.73
CA ALA A 54 1.01 4.31 10.76
C ALA A 54 1.71 4.20 12.12
N LYS A 55 1.01 4.57 13.19
CA LYS A 55 1.40 4.30 14.59
C LYS A 55 1.02 2.87 14.98
N GLU A 56 1.61 2.39 16.05
CA GLU A 56 1.14 1.15 16.69
C GLU A 56 -0.28 1.33 17.25
N THR A 57 -1.13 0.34 16.98
CA THR A 57 -2.54 0.34 17.35
C THR A 57 -2.76 -0.46 18.64
N SER A 58 -3.80 -0.11 19.42
CA SER A 58 -4.24 -0.91 20.57
C SER A 58 -4.70 -2.31 20.13
N ASP A 59 -4.59 -3.28 21.03
CA ASP A 59 -5.01 -4.66 20.72
C ASP A 59 -6.54 -4.75 20.51
N GLU A 60 -7.31 -3.91 21.17
CA GLU A 60 -8.75 -3.82 20.93
C GLU A 60 -9.08 -3.33 19.53
N PHE A 61 -8.38 -2.29 19.07
CA PHE A 61 -8.53 -1.78 17.72
C PHE A 61 -8.16 -2.86 16.68
N LYS A 62 -7.05 -3.56 16.87
CA LYS A 62 -6.62 -4.66 15.99
C LYS A 62 -7.69 -5.74 15.88
N LYS A 63 -8.29 -6.15 17.00
CA LYS A 63 -9.37 -7.16 17.02
C LYS A 63 -10.60 -6.71 16.26
N LYS A 64 -11.06 -5.46 16.47
CA LYS A 64 -12.21 -4.90 15.73
C LYS A 64 -11.92 -4.82 14.22
N GLN A 65 -10.71 -4.39 13.86
CA GLN A 65 -10.28 -4.34 12.46
C GLN A 65 -10.23 -5.74 11.83
N GLU A 66 -9.70 -6.73 12.53
CA GLU A 66 -9.66 -8.12 12.10
C GLU A 66 -11.07 -8.68 11.85
N THR A 67 -12.00 -8.40 12.75
CA THR A 67 -13.39 -8.85 12.59
C THR A 67 -14.03 -8.19 11.37
N LEU A 68 -13.91 -6.88 11.22
CA LEU A 68 -14.46 -6.15 10.07
C LEU A 68 -13.88 -6.64 8.74
N LEU A 69 -12.56 -6.84 8.69
CA LEU A 69 -11.88 -7.37 7.50
C LEU A 69 -12.32 -8.80 7.21
N GLY A 70 -12.38 -9.67 8.21
CA GLY A 70 -12.79 -11.06 8.05
C GLY A 70 -14.21 -11.20 7.47
N GLU A 71 -15.16 -10.39 7.97
CA GLU A 71 -16.53 -10.36 7.44
C GLU A 71 -16.59 -9.78 6.01
N THR A 72 -15.80 -8.77 5.74
CA THR A 72 -15.76 -8.16 4.41
C THR A 72 -15.16 -9.12 3.39
N LEU A 73 -14.09 -9.82 3.72
CA LEU A 73 -13.37 -10.73 2.83
C LEU A 73 -14.24 -11.91 2.33
N LYS A 74 -15.26 -12.31 3.07
CA LYS A 74 -16.23 -13.34 2.64
C LYS A 74 -16.93 -13.01 1.32
N LYS A 75 -17.01 -11.74 0.95
CA LYS A 75 -17.69 -11.28 -0.29
C LYS A 75 -16.75 -10.70 -1.34
N ILE A 76 -15.44 -10.70 -1.08
CA ILE A 76 -14.43 -10.12 -1.97
C ILE A 76 -13.88 -11.20 -2.91
N ASP A 77 -13.74 -10.83 -4.17
CA ASP A 77 -13.22 -11.71 -5.22
C ASP A 77 -11.70 -11.49 -5.44
N ILE A 78 -11.24 -10.24 -5.33
CA ILE A 78 -9.82 -9.87 -5.53
C ILE A 78 -9.36 -8.97 -4.40
N VAL A 79 -8.24 -9.32 -3.79
CA VAL A 79 -7.55 -8.51 -2.78
C VAL A 79 -6.21 -8.05 -3.33
N ILE A 80 -5.89 -6.77 -3.18
CA ILE A 80 -4.59 -6.19 -3.53
C ILE A 80 -3.96 -5.63 -2.24
N CYS A 81 -2.88 -6.23 -1.80
CA CYS A 81 -2.15 -5.83 -0.61
C CYS A 81 -1.00 -4.89 -0.96
N THR A 82 -0.98 -3.71 -0.34
CA THR A 82 0.01 -2.64 -0.64
C THR A 82 0.65 -2.03 0.61
N ALA A 83 0.48 -2.65 1.78
CA ALA A 83 0.98 -2.08 3.04
C ALA A 83 2.47 -2.38 3.22
N LEU A 84 3.30 -1.36 3.02
CA LEU A 84 4.74 -1.42 3.19
C LEU A 84 5.20 -0.38 4.23
N ILE A 85 6.14 -0.78 5.07
CA ILE A 85 6.83 0.11 6.01
C ILE A 85 8.29 0.13 5.59
N PRO A 86 8.85 1.29 5.18
CA PRO A 86 10.24 1.36 4.74
C PRO A 86 11.22 0.78 5.79
N GLY A 87 12.11 -0.11 5.33
CA GLY A 87 13.14 -0.71 6.17
C GLY A 87 12.64 -1.72 7.23
N LYS A 88 11.36 -2.09 7.22
CA LYS A 88 10.78 -3.06 8.17
C LYS A 88 10.04 -4.18 7.44
N LYS A 89 9.83 -5.28 8.15
CA LYS A 89 8.95 -6.36 7.67
C LYS A 89 7.54 -5.82 7.46
N ALA A 90 6.89 -6.27 6.39
CA ALA A 90 5.52 -5.92 6.10
C ALA A 90 4.56 -6.42 7.20
N PRO A 91 3.52 -5.66 7.57
CA PRO A 91 2.56 -6.09 8.56
C PRO A 91 1.69 -7.22 8.00
N LEU A 92 1.48 -8.27 8.78
CA LEU A 92 0.52 -9.32 8.46
C LEU A 92 -0.90 -8.81 8.73
N ILE A 93 -1.65 -8.55 7.67
CA ILE A 93 -3.01 -7.98 7.74
C ILE A 93 -4.07 -9.07 7.53
N ILE A 94 -3.87 -9.91 6.52
CA ILE A 94 -4.82 -10.97 6.15
C ILE A 94 -4.32 -12.29 6.74
N LYS A 95 -4.98 -12.71 7.81
CA LYS A 95 -4.64 -13.92 8.54
C LYS A 95 -5.20 -15.17 7.87
N GLU A 96 -4.68 -16.34 8.24
CA GLU A 96 -5.10 -17.63 7.71
C GLU A 96 -6.61 -17.88 7.85
N ASN A 97 -7.18 -17.58 9.02
CA ASN A 97 -8.62 -17.73 9.28
C ASN A 97 -9.48 -16.87 8.36
N MET A 98 -9.01 -15.69 7.97
CA MET A 98 -9.70 -14.83 7.03
C MET A 98 -9.66 -15.41 5.61
N ILE A 99 -8.51 -15.93 5.19
CA ILE A 99 -8.34 -16.56 3.87
C ILE A 99 -9.27 -17.78 3.74
N LYS A 100 -9.34 -18.61 4.78
CA LYS A 100 -10.22 -19.79 4.79
C LYS A 100 -11.71 -19.47 4.56
N ASN A 101 -12.13 -18.25 4.89
CA ASN A 101 -13.51 -17.79 4.76
C ASN A 101 -13.80 -17.05 3.46
N MET A 102 -12.80 -16.83 2.61
CA MET A 102 -12.99 -16.22 1.28
C MET A 102 -13.70 -17.21 0.33
N LYS A 103 -14.28 -16.67 -0.73
CA LYS A 103 -14.89 -17.49 -1.78
C LYS A 103 -13.83 -18.31 -2.53
N VAL A 104 -14.15 -19.56 -2.85
CA VAL A 104 -13.35 -20.36 -3.77
C VAL A 104 -13.21 -19.64 -5.12
N GLY A 105 -12.00 -19.60 -5.67
CA GLY A 105 -11.66 -18.85 -6.88
C GLY A 105 -11.23 -17.40 -6.64
N SER A 106 -11.30 -16.92 -5.39
CA SER A 106 -10.77 -15.58 -5.05
C SER A 106 -9.25 -15.52 -5.19
N LEU A 107 -8.75 -14.29 -5.35
CA LEU A 107 -7.35 -13.98 -5.57
C LEU A 107 -6.84 -12.97 -4.53
N ILE A 108 -5.66 -13.22 -3.99
CA ILE A 108 -4.89 -12.25 -3.20
C ILE A 108 -3.60 -11.94 -3.96
N TYR A 109 -3.41 -10.68 -4.35
CA TYR A 109 -2.17 -10.20 -4.95
C TYR A 109 -1.38 -9.38 -3.92
N ASP A 110 -0.26 -9.92 -3.46
CA ASP A 110 0.52 -9.33 -2.38
C ASP A 110 1.78 -8.62 -2.91
N LEU A 111 1.70 -7.30 -3.01
CA LEU A 111 2.81 -6.44 -3.43
C LEU A 111 3.88 -6.26 -2.33
N ALA A 112 3.58 -6.71 -1.11
CA ALA A 112 4.52 -6.65 0.01
C ALA A 112 5.36 -7.93 0.16
N ALA A 113 5.25 -8.89 -0.77
CA ALA A 113 5.90 -10.19 -0.69
C ALA A 113 7.40 -10.12 -0.42
N ALA A 114 8.11 -9.18 -1.06
CA ALA A 114 9.55 -8.97 -0.85
C ALA A 114 9.94 -8.59 0.59
N GLN A 115 9.00 -8.09 1.38
CA GLN A 115 9.19 -7.71 2.78
C GLN A 115 8.42 -8.62 3.75
N GLY A 116 8.08 -9.83 3.33
CA GLY A 116 7.42 -10.85 4.14
C GLY A 116 5.92 -10.99 3.94
N GLY A 117 5.30 -10.12 3.11
CA GLY A 117 3.89 -10.18 2.73
C GLY A 117 2.91 -9.63 3.76
N ASN A 118 1.76 -9.18 3.26
CA ASN A 118 0.63 -8.74 4.08
C ASN A 118 -0.41 -9.85 4.30
N ALA A 119 -0.34 -10.94 3.55
CA ALA A 119 -1.25 -12.08 3.67
C ALA A 119 -0.52 -13.32 4.15
N ALA A 120 -1.19 -14.14 4.96
CA ALA A 120 -0.72 -15.46 5.30
C ALA A 120 -0.49 -16.30 4.02
N PHE A 121 0.49 -17.18 4.06
CA PHE A 121 0.91 -18.02 2.94
C PHE A 121 1.54 -17.28 1.76
N THR A 122 1.78 -15.96 1.85
CA THR A 122 2.54 -15.26 0.82
C THR A 122 3.96 -15.81 0.77
N GLU A 123 4.36 -16.32 -0.40
CA GLU A 123 5.72 -16.72 -0.71
C GLU A 123 6.24 -15.92 -1.91
N ILE A 124 7.50 -15.48 -1.81
CA ILE A 124 8.11 -14.65 -2.85
C ILE A 124 8.20 -15.41 -4.18
N ASP A 125 7.77 -14.78 -5.25
CA ASP A 125 7.81 -15.26 -6.64
C ASP A 125 7.03 -16.57 -6.84
N LYS A 126 6.03 -16.84 -5.98
CA LYS A 126 5.18 -18.02 -6.09
C LYS A 126 3.69 -17.68 -6.12
N ILE A 127 2.96 -18.61 -6.69
CA ILE A 127 1.49 -18.67 -6.60
C ILE A 127 1.16 -19.84 -5.69
N ILE A 128 0.64 -19.53 -4.52
CA ILE A 128 0.21 -20.53 -3.54
C ILE A 128 -1.29 -20.67 -3.61
N GLU A 129 -1.78 -21.90 -3.65
CA GLU A 129 -3.21 -22.17 -3.58
C GLU A 129 -3.57 -22.79 -2.22
N LYS A 130 -4.52 -22.18 -1.53
CA LYS A 130 -5.07 -22.65 -0.25
C LYS A 130 -6.59 -22.56 -0.29
N ASN A 131 -7.26 -23.70 -0.09
CA ASN A 131 -8.72 -23.78 -0.08
C ASN A 131 -9.37 -23.20 -1.36
N GLY A 132 -8.71 -23.35 -2.51
CA GLY A 132 -9.18 -22.78 -3.78
C GLY A 132 -8.99 -21.27 -3.91
N ILE A 133 -8.25 -20.62 -3.01
CA ILE A 133 -7.86 -19.21 -3.08
C ILE A 133 -6.40 -19.15 -3.55
N LYS A 134 -6.13 -18.30 -4.55
CA LYS A 134 -4.78 -18.09 -5.07
C LYS A 134 -4.14 -16.87 -4.40
N ILE A 135 -2.93 -17.07 -3.87
CA ILE A 135 -2.13 -16.03 -3.23
C ILE A 135 -0.87 -15.84 -4.07
N ILE A 136 -0.72 -14.68 -4.67
CA ILE A 136 0.38 -14.33 -5.56
C ILE A 136 1.31 -13.38 -4.84
N GLY A 137 2.54 -13.83 -4.57
CA GLY A 137 3.61 -13.03 -3.99
C GLY A 137 4.63 -12.64 -5.05
N GLU A 138 4.51 -11.45 -5.59
CA GLU A 138 5.43 -10.95 -6.61
C GLU A 138 6.53 -10.09 -5.98
N ARG A 139 7.81 -10.45 -6.19
CA ARG A 139 8.95 -9.66 -5.69
C ARG A 139 9.09 -8.34 -6.44
N ASN A 140 8.98 -8.41 -7.75
CA ASN A 140 9.32 -7.28 -8.62
C ASN A 140 8.25 -7.05 -9.70
N ILE A 141 7.10 -6.54 -9.27
CA ILE A 141 5.99 -6.18 -10.16
C ILE A 141 6.42 -5.15 -11.22
N LEU A 142 7.45 -4.33 -10.94
CA LEU A 142 7.94 -3.29 -11.84
C LEU A 142 8.40 -3.87 -13.17
N ASN A 143 8.96 -5.09 -13.16
CA ASN A 143 9.41 -5.77 -14.37
C ASN A 143 8.27 -6.14 -15.34
N LYS A 144 7.03 -6.11 -14.87
CA LYS A 144 5.85 -6.36 -15.74
C LYS A 144 5.38 -5.09 -16.47
N LEU A 145 5.80 -3.92 -16.01
CA LEU A 145 5.50 -2.62 -16.62
C LEU A 145 6.77 -1.74 -16.68
N PRO A 146 7.86 -2.20 -17.29
CA PRO A 146 9.18 -1.58 -17.15
C PRO A 146 9.23 -0.16 -17.70
N VAL A 147 8.56 0.12 -18.80
CA VAL A 147 8.53 1.47 -19.42
C VAL A 147 7.85 2.46 -18.50
N SER A 148 6.66 2.12 -17.97
CA SER A 148 5.92 3.00 -17.04
C SER A 148 6.68 3.21 -15.74
N ALA A 149 7.26 2.15 -15.17
CA ALA A 149 8.04 2.22 -13.95
C ALA A 149 9.28 3.12 -14.13
N SER A 150 10.03 2.95 -15.21
CA SER A 150 11.21 3.76 -15.52
C SER A 150 10.87 5.24 -15.73
N ASN A 151 9.79 5.53 -16.45
CA ASN A 151 9.35 6.91 -16.67
C ASN A 151 8.94 7.61 -15.38
N LEU A 152 8.19 6.93 -14.51
CA LEU A 152 7.80 7.48 -13.21
C LEU A 152 9.00 7.69 -12.29
N TYR A 153 9.93 6.76 -12.27
CA TYR A 153 11.17 6.89 -11.50
C TYR A 153 12.05 8.03 -12.01
N ALA A 154 12.24 8.12 -13.33
CA ALA A 154 13.00 9.22 -13.95
C ALA A 154 12.37 10.59 -13.62
N LYS A 155 11.04 10.69 -13.61
CA LYS A 155 10.36 11.92 -13.21
C LYS A 155 10.62 12.29 -11.73
N ASN A 156 10.66 11.32 -10.83
CA ASN A 156 11.01 11.57 -9.43
C ASN A 156 12.46 12.05 -9.29
N LEU A 157 13.40 11.44 -9.99
CA LEU A 157 14.79 11.90 -10.01
C LEU A 157 14.91 13.30 -10.58
N TYR A 158 14.23 13.58 -11.68
CA TYR A 158 14.20 14.92 -12.29
C TYR A 158 13.67 15.97 -11.31
N ASN A 159 12.54 15.70 -10.64
CA ASN A 159 11.98 16.61 -9.66
C ASN A 159 12.94 16.84 -8.46
N PHE A 160 13.66 15.80 -8.03
CA PHE A 160 14.68 15.95 -6.99
C PHE A 160 15.85 16.84 -7.45
N VAL A 161 16.33 16.65 -8.70
CA VAL A 161 17.39 17.50 -9.28
C VAL A 161 16.93 18.95 -9.40
N LEU A 162 15.65 19.19 -9.72
CA LEU A 162 15.10 20.55 -9.77
C LEU A 162 15.13 21.27 -8.42
N ASN A 163 15.00 20.55 -7.29
CA ASN A 163 15.15 21.13 -5.96
C ASN A 163 16.59 21.56 -5.66
N LEU A 164 17.55 20.95 -6.35
CA LEU A 164 18.95 21.29 -6.22
C LEU A 164 19.41 22.36 -7.22
N TYR A 165 18.59 22.65 -8.25
CA TYR A 165 19.00 23.51 -9.37
C TYR A 165 18.42 24.92 -9.24
N GLU A 166 19.29 25.89 -9.12
CA GLU A 166 18.96 27.31 -9.14
C GLU A 166 18.96 27.83 -10.58
N LYS A 167 17.77 28.21 -11.06
CA LYS A 167 17.55 28.58 -12.47
C LYS A 167 18.24 29.87 -12.87
N GLU A 168 18.30 30.87 -11.96
CA GLU A 168 18.86 32.18 -12.24
C GLU A 168 20.36 32.08 -12.44
N ASP A 169 21.05 31.44 -11.51
CA ASP A 169 22.50 31.28 -11.53
C ASP A 169 22.97 30.05 -12.32
N LYS A 170 22.06 29.23 -12.79
CA LYS A 170 22.34 27.97 -13.53
C LYS A 170 23.34 27.05 -12.82
N LYS A 171 23.24 26.97 -11.49
CA LYS A 171 24.14 26.17 -10.66
C LYS A 171 23.37 25.25 -9.71
N ILE A 172 24.07 24.27 -9.15
CA ILE A 172 23.55 23.42 -8.08
C ILE A 172 23.69 24.19 -6.76
N ASN A 173 22.59 24.28 -6.02
CA ASN A 173 22.52 24.87 -4.69
C ASN A 173 22.00 23.81 -3.69
N ILE A 174 22.83 23.45 -2.71
CA ILE A 174 22.47 22.50 -1.65
C ILE A 174 21.88 23.27 -0.48
N ASN A 175 20.59 23.52 -0.54
CA ASN A 175 19.88 24.20 0.55
C ASN A 175 19.54 23.20 1.68
N LEU A 176 20.27 23.29 2.79
CA LEU A 176 20.06 22.42 3.96
C LEU A 176 18.84 22.80 4.84
N ASP A 177 18.16 23.90 4.53
CA ASP A 177 16.88 24.25 5.15
C ASP A 177 15.73 23.43 4.52
N ASP A 178 15.92 22.93 3.30
CA ASP A 178 15.01 21.96 2.69
C ASP A 178 15.18 20.58 3.35
N GLU A 179 14.06 20.07 3.89
CA GLU A 179 14.07 18.81 4.65
C GLU A 179 14.43 17.60 3.77
N ILE A 180 14.04 17.60 2.49
CA ILE A 180 14.32 16.51 1.55
C ILE A 180 15.82 16.48 1.27
N ILE A 181 16.41 17.63 0.93
CA ILE A 181 17.84 17.76 0.63
C ILE A 181 18.67 17.38 1.88
N LYS A 182 18.29 17.91 3.05
CA LYS A 182 18.98 17.60 4.31
C LYS A 182 18.98 16.14 4.68
N LYS A 183 17.87 15.43 4.46
CA LYS A 183 17.72 14.01 4.82
C LYS A 183 18.31 13.05 3.79
N THR A 184 18.52 13.48 2.56
CA THR A 184 19.13 12.66 1.49
C THR A 184 20.63 12.87 1.37
N LEU A 185 21.20 13.86 2.05
CA LEU A 185 22.64 14.10 2.06
C LEU A 185 23.36 12.95 2.78
N ILE A 186 24.21 12.23 2.04
CA ILE A 186 25.11 11.22 2.59
C ILE A 186 26.39 11.93 3.04
N LYS A 187 26.77 11.69 4.30
CA LYS A 187 28.01 12.23 4.88
C LYS A 187 29.19 11.28 4.63
#